data_47450399418981df366ef4245ccab294
#
_entry.id   47450399418981df366ef4245ccab294
#
_cell.length_a   1.000
_cell.length_b   1.000
_cell.length_c   1.000
_cell.angle_alpha   90.00
_cell.angle_beta   90.00
_cell.angle_gamma   90.00
#
_symmetry.space_group_name_H-M   'P 1'
#
loop_
_entity.id
_entity.type
_entity.pdbx_description
1 polymer ?
#
loop_
_entity_poly.entity_id
_entity_poly.type
_entity_poly.pdbx_seq_one_letter_code
_entity_poly.pdbx_strand_id
1 'polypeptide(L)'
;LFLIVITLLTQISRTAVADITGPAKVIDGDTIKIRGAKIRLHGIDAPESAQVCKAKEKTYRCGTSATLALARRIVGKSVSCDERDRDRYGRIVAVCHADGENLNAWLVSEGLALAYRRYSTDYIDQEQAAREAMRGLWRGEFVKPWQWRKGKRTAGEKAADAAPGTC
;
A
#
# COMPACT_ATOMS: atom_id res chain seq x y z
N LEU A 1 -51.95 -18.66 -39.06
CA LEU A 1 -50.75 -17.79 -39.17
C LEU A 1 -50.16 -17.64 -37.79
N PHE A 2 -49.16 -18.48 -37.42
CA PHE A 2 -48.43 -18.40 -36.12
C PHE A 2 -47.22 -17.49 -36.32
N LEU A 3 -47.21 -16.34 -35.63
CA LEU A 3 -46.06 -15.49 -35.51
C LEU A 3 -45.12 -16.01 -34.42
N ILE A 4 -43.96 -16.53 -34.83
CA ILE A 4 -42.86 -16.91 -33.91
C ILE A 4 -42.10 -15.62 -33.59
N VAL A 5 -42.23 -15.14 -32.35
CA VAL A 5 -41.42 -14.05 -31.82
C VAL A 5 -40.11 -14.64 -31.32
N ILE A 6 -39.02 -14.46 -32.07
CA ILE A 6 -37.67 -14.82 -31.68
C ILE A 6 -37.13 -13.69 -30.77
N THR A 7 -37.16 -13.91 -29.47
CA THR A 7 -36.49 -13.04 -28.48
C THR A 7 -35.00 -13.30 -28.53
N LEU A 8 -34.26 -12.36 -29.11
CA LEU A 8 -32.79 -12.35 -29.13
C LEU A 8 -32.28 -11.97 -27.71
N LEU A 9 -31.88 -12.95 -26.91
CA LEU A 9 -31.17 -12.68 -25.65
C LEU A 9 -29.76 -12.22 -26.00
N THR A 10 -29.53 -10.92 -25.91
CA THR A 10 -28.17 -10.36 -25.92
C THR A 10 -27.46 -10.73 -24.62
N GLN A 11 -26.54 -11.69 -24.69
CA GLN A 11 -25.64 -12.03 -23.57
C GLN A 11 -24.62 -10.90 -23.45
N ILE A 12 -24.75 -10.10 -22.39
CA ILE A 12 -23.73 -9.12 -22.00
C ILE A 12 -22.57 -9.93 -21.37
N SER A 13 -21.52 -10.17 -22.17
CA SER A 13 -20.27 -10.71 -21.65
C SER A 13 -19.67 -9.69 -20.69
N ARG A 14 -19.83 -9.91 -19.39
CA ARG A 14 -19.01 -9.24 -18.39
C ARG A 14 -17.58 -9.73 -18.60
N THR A 15 -16.68 -8.87 -19.05
CA THR A 15 -15.25 -9.11 -18.97
C THR A 15 -14.91 -9.31 -17.51
N ALA A 16 -14.63 -10.55 -17.11
CA ALA A 16 -14.11 -10.85 -15.79
C ALA A 16 -12.78 -10.11 -15.64
N VAL A 17 -12.72 -9.11 -14.77
CA VAL A 17 -11.46 -8.56 -14.29
C VAL A 17 -10.73 -9.74 -13.66
N ALA A 18 -9.55 -10.07 -14.17
CA ALA A 18 -8.80 -11.21 -13.67
C ALA A 18 -8.46 -10.96 -12.19
N ASP A 19 -9.13 -11.69 -11.32
CA ASP A 19 -8.85 -11.70 -9.89
C ASP A 19 -7.43 -12.27 -9.67
N ILE A 20 -6.52 -11.43 -9.19
CA ILE A 20 -5.13 -11.82 -8.93
C ILE A 20 -5.05 -12.38 -7.52
N THR A 21 -5.13 -13.69 -7.43
CA THR A 21 -5.15 -14.39 -6.15
C THR A 21 -3.99 -15.36 -6.00
N GLY A 22 -3.39 -15.41 -4.82
CA GLY A 22 -2.34 -16.38 -4.48
C GLY A 22 -1.43 -15.95 -3.34
N PRO A 23 -0.43 -16.79 -3.00
CA PRO A 23 0.61 -16.41 -2.06
C PRO A 23 1.36 -15.16 -2.55
N ALA A 24 1.50 -14.16 -1.67
CA ALA A 24 2.16 -12.92 -2.01
C ALA A 24 3.53 -12.79 -1.35
N LYS A 25 4.50 -12.23 -2.10
CA LYS A 25 5.81 -11.81 -1.58
C LYS A 25 5.80 -10.29 -1.43
N VAL A 26 6.11 -9.77 -0.26
CA VAL A 26 6.26 -8.33 -0.03
C VAL A 26 7.57 -7.84 -0.64
N ILE A 27 7.51 -6.74 -1.39
CA ILE A 27 8.66 -6.04 -1.98
C ILE A 27 9.05 -4.88 -1.06
N ASP A 28 8.07 -4.04 -0.70
CA ASP A 28 8.19 -2.90 0.21
C ASP A 28 6.86 -2.65 0.93
N GLY A 29 6.73 -1.51 1.62
CA GLY A 29 5.57 -1.22 2.48
C GLY A 29 4.23 -1.05 1.75
N ASP A 30 4.24 -0.88 0.41
CA ASP A 30 3.03 -0.73 -0.40
C ASP A 30 3.08 -1.50 -1.74
N THR A 31 4.04 -2.40 -1.90
CA THR A 31 4.19 -3.21 -3.12
C THR A 31 4.38 -4.68 -2.78
N ILE A 32 3.55 -5.51 -3.40
CA ILE A 32 3.63 -6.98 -3.28
C ILE A 32 3.81 -7.62 -4.65
N LYS A 33 4.15 -8.91 -4.67
CA LYS A 33 4.26 -9.71 -5.89
C LYS A 33 3.46 -11.00 -5.73
N ILE A 34 2.53 -11.27 -6.67
CA ILE A 34 1.73 -12.49 -6.75
C ILE A 34 1.97 -13.11 -8.13
N ARG A 35 2.33 -14.39 -8.20
CA ARG A 35 2.58 -15.14 -9.45
C ARG A 35 3.45 -14.37 -10.46
N GLY A 36 4.45 -13.62 -9.98
CA GLY A 36 5.33 -12.84 -10.85
C GLY A 36 4.88 -11.41 -11.13
N ALA A 37 3.59 -11.09 -11.01
CA ALA A 37 3.06 -9.75 -11.21
C ALA A 37 3.39 -8.84 -10.01
N LYS A 38 3.92 -7.64 -10.28
CA LYS A 38 4.10 -6.59 -9.26
C LYS A 38 2.81 -5.82 -9.10
N ILE A 39 2.35 -5.69 -7.85
CA ILE A 39 1.10 -5.04 -7.48
C ILE A 39 1.44 -3.93 -6.49
N ARG A 40 1.11 -2.70 -6.86
CA ARG A 40 1.13 -1.54 -5.96
C ARG A 40 -0.22 -1.40 -5.29
N LEU A 41 -0.23 -1.25 -4.00
CA LEU A 41 -1.46 -1.05 -3.23
C LEU A 41 -2.07 0.32 -3.55
N HIS A 42 -3.33 0.30 -4.02
CA HIS A 42 -4.06 1.49 -4.45
C HIS A 42 -4.30 2.48 -3.30
N GLY A 43 -4.20 3.77 -3.60
CA GLY A 43 -4.65 4.86 -2.73
C GLY A 43 -3.79 5.11 -1.48
N ILE A 44 -2.67 4.41 -1.33
CA ILE A 44 -1.75 4.56 -0.20
C ILE A 44 -0.31 4.84 -0.65
N ASP A 45 0.52 5.35 0.26
CA ASP A 45 1.94 5.55 0.04
C ASP A 45 2.70 5.24 1.35
N ALA A 46 3.51 4.19 1.34
CA ALA A 46 4.30 3.78 2.49
C ALA A 46 5.67 4.46 2.49
N PRO A 47 6.34 4.59 3.64
CA PRO A 47 7.72 5.05 3.69
C PRO A 47 8.64 4.16 2.86
N GLU A 48 9.59 4.78 2.18
CA GLU A 48 10.61 4.08 1.40
C GLU A 48 11.47 3.19 2.30
N SER A 49 11.97 2.07 1.79
CA SER A 49 12.71 1.07 2.59
C SER A 49 13.90 1.66 3.35
N ALA A 50 14.56 2.68 2.79
CA ALA A 50 15.67 3.40 3.44
C ALA A 50 15.22 4.54 4.35
N GLN A 51 13.93 4.88 4.36
CA GLN A 51 13.42 6.02 5.10
C GLN A 51 13.50 5.80 6.61
N VAL A 52 13.98 6.84 7.32
CA VAL A 52 14.12 6.88 8.77
C VAL A 52 13.08 7.86 9.34
N CYS A 53 12.46 7.48 10.43
CA CYS A 53 11.50 8.28 11.18
C CYS A 53 11.95 8.40 12.63
N LYS A 54 11.42 9.38 13.36
CA LYS A 54 11.68 9.57 14.78
C LYS A 54 10.40 9.29 15.57
N ALA A 55 10.51 8.51 16.64
CA ALA A 55 9.44 8.31 17.61
C ALA A 55 10.00 8.60 19.01
N LYS A 56 9.46 9.63 19.68
CA LYS A 56 10.06 10.20 20.88
C LYS A 56 11.53 10.60 20.56
N GLU A 57 12.49 10.14 21.36
CA GLU A 57 13.91 10.43 21.17
C GLU A 57 14.68 9.40 20.32
N LYS A 58 13.97 8.37 19.79
CA LYS A 58 14.59 7.28 19.01
C LYS A 58 14.27 7.37 17.54
N THR A 59 15.28 7.22 16.70
CA THR A 59 15.13 7.02 15.27
C THR A 59 14.91 5.53 14.94
N TYR A 60 14.15 5.24 13.89
CA TYR A 60 13.91 3.87 13.43
C TYR A 60 13.66 3.85 11.92
N ARG A 61 13.95 2.73 11.28
CA ARG A 61 13.72 2.52 9.83
C ARG A 61 12.24 2.24 9.58
N CYS A 62 11.46 3.30 9.39
CA CYS A 62 10.01 3.20 9.26
C CYS A 62 9.58 2.47 7.98
N GLY A 63 10.32 2.61 6.87
CA GLY A 63 10.04 1.85 5.66
C GLY A 63 10.25 0.34 5.84
N THR A 64 11.35 -0.06 6.48
CA THR A 64 11.58 -1.46 6.85
C THR A 64 10.49 -1.97 7.79
N SER A 65 10.05 -1.14 8.76
CA SER A 65 8.98 -1.51 9.69
C SER A 65 7.66 -1.76 8.97
N ALA A 66 7.28 -0.92 8.01
CA ALA A 66 6.07 -1.11 7.21
C ALA A 66 6.16 -2.39 6.37
N THR A 67 7.29 -2.64 5.70
CA THR A 67 7.54 -3.85 4.91
C THR A 67 7.41 -5.12 5.75
N LEU A 68 8.05 -5.15 6.94
CA LEU A 68 8.00 -6.30 7.83
C LEU A 68 6.60 -6.51 8.43
N ALA A 69 5.87 -5.44 8.76
CA ALA A 69 4.51 -5.53 9.25
C ALA A 69 3.58 -6.14 8.21
N LEU A 70 3.65 -5.68 6.95
CA LEU A 70 2.88 -6.26 5.85
C LEU A 70 3.25 -7.72 5.63
N ALA A 71 4.54 -8.07 5.64
CA ALA A 71 4.99 -9.45 5.47
C ALA A 71 4.44 -10.38 6.56
N ARG A 72 4.46 -9.95 7.83
CA ARG A 72 3.88 -10.71 8.94
C ARG A 72 2.36 -10.84 8.83
N ARG A 73 1.67 -9.82 8.29
CA ARG A 73 0.21 -9.82 8.13
C ARG A 73 -0.26 -10.85 7.14
N ILE A 74 0.51 -11.07 6.06
CA ILE A 74 0.11 -11.95 4.95
C ILE A 74 0.83 -13.30 4.93
N VAL A 75 1.77 -13.56 5.82
CA VAL A 75 2.49 -14.85 5.86
C VAL A 75 1.51 -16.02 6.00
N GLY A 76 1.67 -17.04 5.15
CA GLY A 76 0.80 -18.22 5.14
C GLY A 76 -0.61 -18.00 4.59
N LYS A 77 -0.93 -16.79 4.12
CA LYS A 77 -2.25 -16.45 3.59
C LYS A 77 -2.25 -16.34 2.08
N SER A 78 -3.42 -16.60 1.48
CA SER A 78 -3.70 -16.20 0.11
C SER A 78 -4.15 -14.75 0.08
N VAL A 79 -3.57 -13.95 -0.82
CA VAL A 79 -3.94 -12.56 -1.03
C VAL A 79 -4.71 -12.46 -2.34
N SER A 80 -5.89 -11.84 -2.32
CA SER A 80 -6.67 -11.49 -3.51
C SER A 80 -6.59 -9.99 -3.77
N CYS A 81 -6.46 -9.59 -5.03
CA CYS A 81 -6.31 -8.19 -5.41
C CYS A 81 -7.24 -7.83 -6.56
N ASP A 82 -8.05 -6.80 -6.35
CA ASP A 82 -8.93 -6.18 -7.33
C ASP A 82 -8.17 -5.08 -8.07
N GLU A 83 -7.84 -5.31 -9.34
CA GLU A 83 -7.17 -4.32 -10.18
C GLU A 83 -8.04 -3.07 -10.34
N ARG A 84 -7.47 -1.90 -10.12
CA ARG A 84 -8.09 -0.58 -10.29
C ARG A 84 -7.49 0.19 -11.46
N ASP A 85 -6.18 0.04 -11.66
CA ASP A 85 -5.43 0.80 -12.65
C ASP A 85 -4.08 0.11 -12.94
N ARG A 86 -3.33 0.66 -13.89
CA ARG A 86 -1.92 0.33 -14.16
C ARG A 86 -1.09 1.60 -14.15
N ASP A 87 0.00 1.56 -13.43
CA ASP A 87 0.90 2.71 -13.40
C ASP A 87 1.82 2.76 -14.64
N ARG A 88 2.51 3.89 -14.79
CA ARG A 88 3.45 4.13 -15.89
C ARG A 88 4.64 3.15 -15.97
N TYR A 89 4.85 2.35 -14.92
CA TYR A 89 5.90 1.33 -14.85
C TYR A 89 5.35 -0.07 -15.15
N GLY A 90 4.07 -0.17 -15.54
CA GLY A 90 3.39 -1.43 -15.83
C GLY A 90 3.00 -2.25 -14.60
N ARG A 91 3.12 -1.68 -13.37
CA ARG A 91 2.61 -2.35 -12.18
C ARG A 91 1.09 -2.28 -12.15
N ILE A 92 0.48 -3.35 -11.71
CA ILE A 92 -0.94 -3.37 -11.39
C ILE A 92 -1.15 -2.52 -10.14
N VAL A 93 -2.13 -1.62 -10.17
CA VAL A 93 -2.55 -0.84 -9.00
C VAL A 93 -3.86 -1.44 -8.51
N ALA A 94 -3.90 -1.96 -7.27
CA ALA A 94 -5.02 -2.76 -6.79
C ALA A 94 -5.36 -2.54 -5.32
N VAL A 95 -6.61 -2.86 -4.96
CA VAL A 95 -7.03 -3.08 -3.58
C VAL A 95 -6.87 -4.54 -3.26
N CYS A 96 -6.09 -4.87 -2.23
CA CYS A 96 -5.74 -6.24 -1.88
C CYS A 96 -6.30 -6.64 -0.53
N HIS A 97 -6.70 -7.91 -0.43
CA HIS A 97 -7.32 -8.50 0.74
C HIS A 97 -6.60 -9.78 1.16
N ALA A 98 -6.52 -10.03 2.46
CA ALA A 98 -6.12 -11.30 3.04
C ALA A 98 -7.10 -11.68 4.14
N ASP A 99 -7.67 -12.90 4.10
CA ASP A 99 -8.72 -13.35 5.02
C ASP A 99 -9.90 -12.35 5.14
N GLY A 100 -10.29 -11.72 4.02
CA GLY A 100 -11.37 -10.74 3.95
C GLY A 100 -11.00 -9.33 4.43
N GLU A 101 -9.81 -9.13 5.01
CA GLU A 101 -9.35 -7.81 5.45
C GLU A 101 -8.71 -7.03 4.30
N ASN A 102 -9.11 -5.77 4.15
CA ASN A 102 -8.48 -4.83 3.22
C ASN A 102 -7.10 -4.42 3.72
N LEU A 103 -6.04 -4.90 3.08
CA LEU A 103 -4.65 -4.63 3.47
C LEU A 103 -4.26 -3.16 3.30
N ASN A 104 -4.82 -2.47 2.30
CA ASN A 104 -4.56 -1.06 2.05
C ASN A 104 -5.09 -0.21 3.23
N ALA A 105 -6.34 -0.44 3.62
CA ALA A 105 -6.97 0.22 4.76
C ALA A 105 -6.25 -0.10 6.07
N TRP A 106 -5.87 -1.36 6.28
CA TRP A 106 -5.14 -1.80 7.47
C TRP A 106 -3.80 -1.08 7.62
N LEU A 107 -3.00 -0.99 6.55
CA LEU A 107 -1.71 -0.29 6.58
C LEU A 107 -1.86 1.18 7.01
N VAL A 108 -2.90 1.87 6.52
CA VAL A 108 -3.16 3.26 6.89
C VAL A 108 -3.66 3.35 8.34
N SER A 109 -4.56 2.46 8.76
CA SER A 109 -5.10 2.42 10.13
C SER A 109 -4.02 2.16 11.19
N GLU A 110 -2.98 1.39 10.85
CA GLU A 110 -1.83 1.15 11.73
C GLU A 110 -0.76 2.27 11.63
N GLY A 111 -0.97 3.28 10.78
CA GLY A 111 -0.01 4.35 10.53
C GLY A 111 1.28 3.85 9.88
N LEU A 112 1.23 2.75 9.14
CA LEU A 112 2.36 2.17 8.40
C LEU A 112 2.47 2.73 6.98
N ALA A 113 1.37 3.29 6.47
CA ALA A 113 1.28 4.04 5.22
C ALA A 113 0.39 5.27 5.41
N LEU A 114 0.45 6.19 4.46
CA LEU A 114 -0.40 7.38 4.41
C LEU A 114 -1.46 7.23 3.31
N ALA A 115 -2.62 7.83 3.51
CA ALA A 115 -3.59 8.01 2.43
C ALA A 115 -3.00 8.92 1.35
N TYR A 116 -2.90 8.41 0.12
CA TYR A 116 -2.31 9.16 -0.98
C TYR A 116 -3.39 9.89 -1.78
N ARG A 117 -3.86 11.01 -1.24
CA ARG A 117 -5.00 11.80 -1.72
C ARG A 117 -4.92 12.26 -3.16
N ARG A 118 -3.74 12.20 -3.79
CA ARG A 118 -3.58 12.48 -5.21
C ARG A 118 -4.28 11.44 -6.09
N TYR A 119 -4.42 10.21 -5.60
CA TYR A 119 -4.96 9.08 -6.37
C TYR A 119 -6.26 8.52 -5.82
N SER A 120 -6.55 8.72 -4.52
CA SER A 120 -7.78 8.23 -3.89
C SER A 120 -8.07 8.97 -2.59
N THR A 121 -9.33 9.05 -2.24
CA THR A 121 -9.82 9.53 -0.93
C THR A 121 -10.27 8.40 -0.01
N ASP A 122 -10.16 7.14 -0.45
CA ASP A 122 -10.77 5.97 0.20
C ASP A 122 -10.27 5.72 1.64
N TYR A 123 -9.06 6.20 1.98
CA TYR A 123 -8.41 5.88 3.26
C TYR A 123 -8.19 7.12 4.16
N ILE A 124 -8.89 8.21 3.91
CA ILE A 124 -8.76 9.45 4.70
C ILE A 124 -9.20 9.23 6.14
N ASP A 125 -10.31 8.52 6.35
CA ASP A 125 -10.85 8.25 7.69
C ASP A 125 -9.91 7.34 8.49
N GLN A 126 -9.31 6.33 7.85
CA GLN A 126 -8.31 5.46 8.47
C GLN A 126 -7.06 6.26 8.87
N GLU A 127 -6.60 7.18 8.01
CA GLU A 127 -5.48 8.06 8.31
C GLU A 127 -5.79 8.96 9.51
N GLN A 128 -6.99 9.55 9.55
CA GLN A 128 -7.42 10.41 10.65
C GLN A 128 -7.45 9.63 11.97
N ALA A 129 -8.05 8.46 11.98
CA ALA A 129 -8.11 7.59 13.16
C ALA A 129 -6.70 7.16 13.63
N ALA A 130 -5.79 6.82 12.70
CA ALA A 130 -4.41 6.49 13.02
C ALA A 130 -3.66 7.67 13.65
N ARG A 131 -3.88 8.88 13.13
CA ARG A 131 -3.29 10.12 13.64
C ARG A 131 -3.78 10.45 15.05
N GLU A 132 -5.08 10.40 15.29
CA GLU A 132 -5.69 10.67 16.60
C GLU A 132 -5.20 9.67 17.65
N ALA A 133 -5.06 8.39 17.27
CA ALA A 133 -4.54 7.34 18.13
C ALA A 133 -3.01 7.30 18.21
N MET A 134 -2.30 8.21 17.53
CA MET A 134 -0.83 8.27 17.46
C MET A 134 -0.21 6.93 17.06
N ARG A 135 -0.76 6.24 16.06
CA ARG A 135 -0.26 4.94 15.59
C ARG A 135 0.88 5.11 14.58
N GLY A 136 1.78 4.15 14.57
CA GLY A 136 2.84 4.02 13.56
C GLY A 136 3.66 5.31 13.38
N LEU A 137 3.63 5.88 12.19
CA LEU A 137 4.29 7.14 11.83
C LEU A 137 3.85 8.32 12.69
N TRP A 138 2.58 8.33 13.11
CA TRP A 138 1.98 9.43 13.88
C TRP A 138 2.47 9.56 15.32
N ARG A 139 3.35 8.63 15.78
CA ARG A 139 4.00 8.71 17.10
C ARG A 139 5.12 9.74 17.19
N GLY A 140 5.52 10.33 16.06
CA GLY A 140 6.63 11.26 16.06
C GLY A 140 6.84 11.98 14.73
N GLU A 141 8.08 12.24 14.37
CA GLU A 141 8.44 13.01 13.19
C GLU A 141 8.76 12.10 12.02
N PHE A 142 8.21 12.43 10.87
CA PHE A 142 8.51 11.76 9.59
C PHE A 142 8.33 12.73 8.42
N VAL A 143 8.99 12.43 7.32
CA VAL A 143 8.74 13.07 6.04
C VAL A 143 7.72 12.23 5.27
N LYS A 144 6.73 12.86 4.63
CA LYS A 144 5.78 12.13 3.79
C LYS A 144 6.53 11.41 2.66
N PRO A 145 6.22 10.13 2.32
CA PRO A 145 6.99 9.35 1.35
C PRO A 145 7.23 10.04 0.02
N TRP A 146 6.19 10.67 -0.54
CA TRP A 146 6.31 11.45 -1.78
C TRP A 146 7.20 12.71 -1.69
N GLN A 147 7.40 13.27 -0.49
CA GLN A 147 8.32 14.37 -0.25
C GLN A 147 9.74 13.85 -0.06
N TRP A 148 9.88 12.69 0.60
CA TRP A 148 11.15 12.02 0.81
C TRP A 148 11.78 11.63 -0.54
N ARG A 149 11.00 11.09 -1.48
CA ARG A 149 11.44 10.84 -2.86
C ARG A 149 11.92 12.09 -3.61
N LYS A 150 11.45 13.28 -3.20
CA LYS A 150 11.89 14.58 -3.70
C LYS A 150 13.09 15.17 -2.94
N GLY A 151 13.73 14.36 -2.08
CA GLY A 151 14.93 14.77 -1.34
C GLY A 151 14.67 15.44 0.01
N LYS A 152 13.40 15.58 0.46
CA LYS A 152 13.13 16.07 1.83
C LYS A 152 13.58 15.05 2.86
N ARG A 153 14.17 15.56 3.96
CA ARG A 153 14.65 14.77 5.09
C ARG A 153 14.27 15.48 6.40
N THR A 154 14.05 14.69 7.47
CA THR A 154 13.97 15.22 8.84
C THR A 154 15.34 15.65 9.32
N ALA A 155 15.41 16.42 10.42
CA ALA A 155 16.69 16.77 11.06
C ALA A 155 17.47 15.51 11.50
N GLY A 156 16.77 14.50 12.00
CA GLY A 156 17.38 13.23 12.42
C GLY A 156 17.95 12.40 11.26
N GLU A 157 17.29 12.40 10.09
CA GLU A 157 17.81 11.74 8.88
C GLU A 157 19.08 12.46 8.35
N LYS A 158 19.07 13.78 8.33
CA LYS A 158 20.25 14.57 7.91
C LYS A 158 21.47 14.29 8.81
N ALA A 159 21.25 14.17 10.11
CA ALA A 159 22.30 13.83 11.06
C ALA A 159 22.83 12.40 10.86
N ALA A 160 21.96 11.43 10.54
CA ALA A 160 22.36 10.07 10.26
C ALA A 160 23.17 9.93 8.96
N ASP A 161 22.77 10.67 7.91
CA ASP A 161 23.47 10.68 6.63
C ASP A 161 24.84 11.40 6.73
N ALA A 162 24.99 12.34 7.68
CA ALA A 162 26.24 13.09 7.92
C ALA A 162 27.22 12.36 8.86
N ALA A 163 26.81 11.30 9.54
CA ALA A 163 27.71 10.52 10.38
C ALA A 163 28.67 9.70 9.50
N PRO A 164 30.02 9.85 9.66
CA PRO A 164 30.96 9.03 8.91
C PRO A 164 30.72 7.57 9.24
N GLY A 165 30.58 6.74 8.20
CA GLY A 165 30.34 5.33 8.33
C GLY A 165 31.39 4.68 9.22
N THR A 166 30.96 4.18 10.37
CA THR A 166 31.74 3.21 11.15
C THR A 166 31.74 1.91 10.37
N CYS A 167 32.87 1.62 9.73
CA CYS A 167 33.19 0.30 9.16
C CYS A 167 33.17 -0.77 10.24
#